data_290720e11f2db0357ad00771f0f75e96
#
_entry.id   290720e11f2db0357ad00771f0f75e96
#
_cell.length_a   1.000
_cell.length_b   1.000
_cell.length_c   1.000
_cell.angle_alpha   90.00
_cell.angle_beta   90.00
_cell.angle_gamma   90.00
#
_symmetry.space_group_name_H-M   'P 1'
#
loop_
_entity.id
_entity.type
_entity.pdbx_description
1 polymer ?
#
loop_
_entity_poly.entity_id
_entity_poly.type
_entity_poly.pdbx_seq_one_letter_code
_entity_poly.pdbx_strand_id
1 'polypeptide(L)'
;FVDSPLAIKMTGIYKKHPEYFNQKTAYLINSGDDIFNFPDLKMTSSTEESKAINNIPAPKIIIAGSGMSQGGRILHHEVRYLPDPVSTILFIGYQVDGSLGRRIQRGDKEIKILGQNITVKCRIENLSSYSAHADQPALLKWVGASTADKVSSGNLKLYGNY
;
A
#
# COMPACT_ATOMS: atom_id res chain seq x y z
N PHE A 1 -8.29 1.68 -10.03
CA PHE A 1 -7.07 1.25 -10.70
C PHE A 1 -6.12 0.63 -9.69
N VAL A 2 -5.56 -0.54 -10.00
CA VAL A 2 -4.41 -1.10 -9.29
C VAL A 2 -3.18 -0.80 -10.14
N ASP A 3 -2.45 0.25 -9.74
CA ASP A 3 -1.28 0.75 -10.44
C ASP A 3 0.02 0.36 -9.73
N SER A 4 0.20 -0.95 -9.57
CA SER A 4 1.37 -1.56 -8.95
C SER A 4 1.64 -2.94 -9.57
N PRO A 5 2.68 -3.07 -10.40
CA PRO A 5 3.03 -4.38 -10.99
C PRO A 5 3.23 -5.48 -9.96
N LEU A 6 3.76 -5.15 -8.78
CA LEU A 6 3.92 -6.12 -7.70
C LEU A 6 2.58 -6.55 -7.13
N ALA A 7 1.68 -5.60 -6.84
CA ALA A 7 0.33 -5.92 -6.33
C ALA A 7 -0.45 -6.78 -7.32
N ILE A 8 -0.37 -6.47 -8.61
CA ILE A 8 -1.01 -7.25 -9.68
C ILE A 8 -0.49 -8.69 -9.70
N LYS A 9 0.85 -8.88 -9.62
CA LYS A 9 1.45 -10.21 -9.55
C LYS A 9 1.02 -10.98 -8.30
N MET A 10 1.01 -10.31 -7.15
CA MET A 10 0.57 -10.91 -5.89
C MET A 10 -0.90 -11.32 -5.93
N THR A 11 -1.78 -10.46 -6.47
CA THR A 11 -3.20 -10.81 -6.68
C THR A 11 -3.35 -12.08 -7.53
N GLY A 12 -2.53 -12.22 -8.58
CA GLY A 12 -2.51 -13.43 -9.41
C GLY A 12 -2.06 -14.68 -8.66
N ILE A 13 -1.18 -14.53 -7.66
CA ILE A 13 -0.77 -15.65 -6.78
C ILE A 13 -1.92 -15.99 -5.83
N TYR A 14 -2.52 -15.00 -5.17
CA TYR A 14 -3.66 -15.23 -4.28
C TYR A 14 -4.79 -15.99 -4.98
N LYS A 15 -5.14 -15.62 -6.21
CA LYS A 15 -6.15 -16.33 -7.01
C LYS A 15 -5.87 -17.82 -7.19
N LYS A 16 -4.60 -18.22 -7.21
CA LYS A 16 -4.17 -19.63 -7.39
C LYS A 16 -4.17 -20.44 -6.10
N HIS A 17 -4.34 -19.79 -4.96
CA HIS A 17 -4.21 -20.40 -3.65
C HIS A 17 -5.42 -20.11 -2.75
N PRO A 18 -6.64 -20.53 -3.16
CA PRO A 18 -7.87 -20.31 -2.39
C PRO A 18 -7.85 -21.00 -1.01
N GLU A 19 -7.00 -22.01 -0.82
CA GLU A 19 -6.83 -22.76 0.43
C GLU A 19 -6.33 -21.91 1.61
N TYR A 20 -5.72 -20.75 1.33
CA TYR A 20 -5.23 -19.83 2.37
C TYR A 20 -6.24 -18.75 2.77
N PHE A 21 -7.41 -18.70 2.13
CA PHE A 21 -8.43 -17.75 2.50
C PHE A 21 -9.24 -18.26 3.71
N ASN A 22 -9.87 -17.31 4.43
CA ASN A 22 -10.84 -17.69 5.43
C ASN A 22 -12.06 -18.39 4.79
N GLN A 23 -12.81 -19.12 5.59
CA GLN A 23 -13.93 -19.94 5.12
C GLN A 23 -14.96 -19.14 4.29
N LYS A 24 -15.27 -17.90 4.71
CA LYS A 24 -16.22 -17.03 4.01
C LYS A 24 -15.73 -16.69 2.60
N THR A 25 -14.47 -16.29 2.47
CA THR A 25 -13.86 -15.92 1.19
C THR A 25 -13.69 -17.15 0.30
N ALA A 26 -13.25 -18.28 0.86
CA ALA A 26 -13.15 -19.53 0.12
C ALA A 26 -14.53 -20.00 -0.42
N TYR A 27 -15.59 -19.83 0.36
CA TYR A 27 -16.95 -20.12 -0.09
C TYR A 27 -17.36 -19.25 -1.30
N LEU A 28 -17.09 -17.94 -1.26
CA LEU A 28 -17.39 -17.03 -2.39
C LEU A 28 -16.65 -17.46 -3.65
N ILE A 29 -15.35 -17.74 -3.54
CA ILE A 29 -14.54 -18.20 -4.68
C ILE A 29 -15.07 -19.53 -5.25
N ASN A 30 -15.39 -20.48 -4.38
CA ASN A 30 -15.89 -21.78 -4.79
C ASN A 30 -17.31 -21.70 -5.39
N SER A 31 -18.09 -20.69 -5.04
CA SER A 31 -19.42 -20.41 -5.63
C SER A 31 -19.32 -19.69 -6.99
N GLY A 32 -18.10 -19.42 -7.48
CA GLY A 32 -17.86 -18.81 -8.79
C GLY A 32 -17.74 -17.27 -8.76
N ASP A 33 -17.70 -16.67 -7.56
CA ASP A 33 -17.44 -15.24 -7.41
C ASP A 33 -15.94 -14.93 -7.55
N ASP A 34 -15.57 -14.06 -8.48
CA ASP A 34 -14.19 -13.57 -8.61
C ASP A 34 -14.03 -12.29 -7.79
N ILE A 35 -13.71 -12.45 -6.50
CA ILE A 35 -13.49 -11.35 -5.55
C ILE A 35 -12.38 -10.36 -5.98
N PHE A 36 -11.57 -10.73 -6.95
CA PHE A 36 -10.50 -9.90 -7.53
C PHE A 36 -10.87 -9.34 -8.91
N ASN A 37 -12.11 -9.47 -9.33
CA ASN A 37 -12.58 -8.96 -10.60
C ASN A 37 -14.02 -8.47 -10.46
N PHE A 38 -14.17 -7.18 -10.27
CA PHE A 38 -15.46 -6.51 -10.18
C PHE A 38 -15.55 -5.39 -11.23
N PRO A 39 -16.76 -4.92 -11.55
CA PRO A 39 -16.94 -3.85 -12.55
C PRO A 39 -16.04 -2.66 -12.28
N ASP A 40 -15.44 -2.14 -13.32
CA ASP A 40 -14.53 -0.98 -13.33
C ASP A 40 -13.17 -1.19 -12.64
N LEU A 41 -12.84 -2.37 -12.13
CA LEU A 41 -11.49 -2.68 -11.70
C LEU A 41 -10.56 -2.77 -12.93
N LYS A 42 -9.51 -1.94 -12.93
CA LYS A 42 -8.48 -1.94 -13.98
C LYS A 42 -7.10 -2.14 -13.35
N MET A 43 -6.37 -3.10 -13.87
CA MET A 43 -4.98 -3.36 -13.47
C MET A 43 -4.05 -2.80 -14.54
N THR A 44 -3.16 -1.89 -14.16
CA THR A 44 -2.23 -1.22 -15.07
C THR A 44 -0.83 -1.81 -14.91
N SER A 45 -0.40 -2.58 -15.89
CA SER A 45 0.89 -3.29 -15.85
C SER A 45 2.02 -2.46 -16.45
N SER A 46 1.76 -1.75 -17.55
CA SER A 46 2.74 -0.93 -18.26
C SER A 46 2.80 0.51 -17.74
N THR A 47 3.86 1.22 -18.13
CA THR A 47 4.03 2.65 -17.82
C THR A 47 3.04 3.51 -18.61
N GLU A 48 2.72 3.10 -19.81
CA GLU A 48 1.76 3.77 -20.71
C GLU A 48 0.36 3.71 -20.12
N GLU A 49 -0.06 2.53 -19.63
CA GLU A 49 -1.34 2.36 -18.94
C GLU A 49 -1.41 3.19 -17.66
N SER A 50 -0.33 3.23 -16.88
CA SER A 50 -0.23 4.07 -15.67
C SER A 50 -0.42 5.55 -16.01
N LYS A 51 0.25 6.05 -17.04
CA LYS A 51 0.09 7.43 -17.50
C LYS A 51 -1.31 7.72 -18.02
N ALA A 52 -1.95 6.76 -18.67
CA ALA A 52 -3.31 6.91 -19.21
C ALA A 52 -4.36 7.15 -18.11
N ILE A 53 -4.12 6.72 -16.85
CA ILE A 53 -5.00 7.01 -15.71
C ILE A 53 -5.23 8.53 -15.56
N ASN A 54 -4.25 9.34 -15.92
CA ASN A 54 -4.34 10.80 -15.80
C ASN A 54 -5.44 11.41 -16.68
N ASN A 55 -5.81 10.73 -17.77
CA ASN A 55 -6.84 11.18 -18.72
C ASN A 55 -8.24 10.66 -18.37
N ILE A 56 -8.34 9.79 -17.37
CA ILE A 56 -9.64 9.30 -16.90
C ILE A 56 -10.26 10.36 -15.99
N PRO A 57 -11.52 10.75 -16.20
CA PRO A 57 -12.20 11.73 -15.34
C PRO A 57 -12.44 11.18 -13.93
N ALA A 58 -12.68 12.08 -12.99
CA ALA A 58 -13.16 11.74 -11.65
C ALA A 58 -14.64 11.29 -11.71
N PRO A 59 -15.11 10.46 -10.73
CA PRO A 59 -14.33 9.93 -9.62
C PRO A 59 -13.50 8.72 -10.02
N LYS A 60 -12.32 8.57 -9.42
CA LYS A 60 -11.48 7.37 -9.57
C LYS A 60 -10.68 7.09 -8.31
N ILE A 61 -10.38 5.81 -8.08
CA ILE A 61 -9.51 5.34 -6.99
C ILE A 61 -8.25 4.76 -7.63
N ILE A 62 -7.08 5.15 -7.13
CA ILE A 62 -5.78 4.66 -7.59
C ILE A 62 -5.07 4.00 -6.41
N ILE A 63 -4.76 2.72 -6.53
CA ILE A 63 -3.99 1.95 -5.56
C ILE A 63 -2.60 1.76 -6.13
N ALA A 64 -1.61 2.42 -5.53
CA ALA A 64 -0.23 2.39 -6.01
C ALA A 64 0.75 2.18 -4.84
N GLY A 65 1.90 1.56 -5.10
CA GLY A 65 3.02 1.43 -4.16
C GLY A 65 4.15 2.40 -4.52
N SER A 66 5.05 2.68 -3.59
CA SER A 66 5.26 2.09 -2.25
C SER A 66 4.38 2.75 -1.19
N GLY A 67 4.02 1.96 -0.15
CA GLY A 67 3.12 2.42 0.91
C GLY A 67 3.67 3.53 1.81
N MET A 68 4.96 3.84 1.75
CA MET A 68 5.62 4.92 2.50
C MET A 68 6.03 6.10 1.61
N SER A 69 5.55 6.15 0.37
CA SER A 69 5.87 7.20 -0.61
C SER A 69 7.37 7.38 -0.86
N GLN A 70 8.15 6.30 -0.77
CA GLN A 70 9.62 6.35 -0.94
C GLN A 70 10.10 5.91 -2.34
N GLY A 71 9.17 5.54 -3.22
CA GLY A 71 9.46 5.07 -4.57
C GLY A 71 8.22 4.57 -5.28
N GLY A 72 8.40 4.07 -6.50
CA GLY A 72 7.33 3.48 -7.27
C GLY A 72 6.39 4.50 -7.92
N ARG A 73 5.30 3.99 -8.45
CA ARG A 73 4.34 4.78 -9.23
C ARG A 73 3.55 5.78 -8.40
N ILE A 74 3.42 5.53 -7.10
CA ILE A 74 2.74 6.44 -6.18
C ILE A 74 3.32 7.85 -6.25
N LEU A 75 4.64 8.01 -6.38
CA LEU A 75 5.28 9.32 -6.44
C LEU A 75 4.77 10.18 -7.60
N HIS A 76 4.49 9.57 -8.76
CA HIS A 76 3.93 10.28 -9.91
C HIS A 76 2.49 10.73 -9.66
N HIS A 77 1.70 9.90 -8.99
CA HIS A 77 0.35 10.26 -8.59
C HIS A 77 0.36 11.35 -7.52
N GLU A 78 1.26 11.28 -6.56
CA GLU A 78 1.43 12.29 -5.52
C GLU A 78 1.81 13.66 -6.10
N VAL A 79 2.76 13.72 -7.04
CA VAL A 79 3.10 14.97 -7.74
C VAL A 79 1.87 15.61 -8.37
N ARG A 80 0.97 14.80 -8.92
CA ARG A 80 -0.22 15.27 -9.63
C ARG A 80 -1.37 15.64 -8.69
N TYR A 81 -1.64 14.83 -7.68
CA TYR A 81 -2.87 14.93 -6.91
C TYR A 81 -2.72 15.55 -5.52
N LEU A 82 -1.51 15.62 -4.96
CA LEU A 82 -1.31 16.35 -3.69
C LEU A 82 -1.62 17.85 -3.78
N PRO A 83 -1.36 18.55 -4.90
CA PRO A 83 -1.76 19.95 -5.03
C PRO A 83 -3.25 20.18 -5.25
N ASP A 84 -4.01 19.12 -5.54
CA ASP A 84 -5.43 19.21 -5.87
C ASP A 84 -6.30 19.12 -4.59
N PRO A 85 -7.03 20.19 -4.21
CA PRO A 85 -7.80 20.22 -2.96
C PRO A 85 -9.04 19.31 -2.96
N VAL A 86 -9.49 18.81 -4.12
CA VAL A 86 -10.63 17.88 -4.20
C VAL A 86 -10.19 16.41 -4.17
N SER A 87 -8.89 16.17 -4.27
CA SER A 87 -8.30 14.83 -4.13
C SER A 87 -8.12 14.43 -2.67
N THR A 88 -8.06 13.13 -2.41
CA THR A 88 -7.76 12.56 -1.09
C THR A 88 -6.63 11.57 -1.23
N ILE A 89 -5.61 11.67 -0.37
CA ILE A 89 -4.64 10.58 -0.17
C ILE A 89 -5.05 9.78 1.06
N LEU A 90 -5.09 8.46 0.92
CA LEU A 90 -5.37 7.52 2.00
C LEU A 90 -4.11 6.68 2.28
N PHE A 91 -3.54 6.85 3.46
CA PHE A 91 -2.48 5.98 3.95
C PHE A 91 -3.07 4.77 4.65
N ILE A 92 -2.61 3.59 4.24
CA ILE A 92 -2.99 2.33 4.87
C ILE A 92 -1.77 1.80 5.63
N GLY A 93 -1.90 1.77 6.97
CA GLY A 93 -0.85 1.29 7.86
C GLY A 93 0.16 2.35 8.29
N TYR A 94 1.18 1.86 9.00
CA TYR A 94 2.19 2.69 9.65
C TYR A 94 3.12 3.37 8.64
N GLN A 95 3.45 4.62 8.94
CA GLN A 95 4.43 5.41 8.21
C GLN A 95 5.67 5.63 9.07
N VAL A 96 6.83 5.16 8.64
CA VAL A 96 8.11 5.28 9.36
C VAL A 96 8.52 6.75 9.44
N ASP A 97 9.03 7.16 10.60
CA ASP A 97 9.57 8.50 10.78
C ASP A 97 10.68 8.79 9.77
N GLY A 98 10.65 9.99 9.22
CA GLY A 98 11.56 10.41 8.13
C GLY A 98 11.10 10.00 6.73
N SER A 99 10.10 9.11 6.58
CA SER A 99 9.55 8.79 5.27
C SER A 99 8.73 9.96 4.70
N LEU A 100 8.63 10.01 3.38
CA LEU A 100 7.80 11.02 2.71
C LEU A 100 6.32 10.86 3.09
N GLY A 101 5.82 9.61 3.15
CA GLY A 101 4.47 9.32 3.61
C GLY A 101 4.20 9.85 5.01
N ARG A 102 5.16 9.72 5.95
CA ARG A 102 5.03 10.28 7.31
C ARG A 102 4.97 11.80 7.30
N ARG A 103 5.77 12.45 6.48
CA ARG A 103 5.74 13.91 6.32
C ARG A 103 4.39 14.40 5.80
N ILE A 104 3.85 13.75 4.79
CA ILE A 104 2.50 14.06 4.28
C ILE A 104 1.46 13.80 5.38
N GLN A 105 1.52 12.64 6.03
CA GLN A 105 0.58 12.24 7.08
C GLN A 105 0.49 13.23 8.25
N ARG A 106 1.61 13.80 8.67
CA ARG A 106 1.63 14.82 9.74
C ARG A 106 1.24 16.22 9.27
N GLY A 107 0.99 16.42 7.97
CA GLY A 107 0.45 17.65 7.40
C GLY A 107 1.49 18.66 6.94
N ASP A 108 2.71 18.24 6.57
CA ASP A 108 3.69 19.13 5.91
C ASP A 108 3.02 19.77 4.70
N LYS A 109 3.08 21.10 4.61
CA LYS A 109 2.42 21.86 3.54
C LYS A 109 3.20 21.85 2.23
N GLU A 110 4.50 21.64 2.33
CA GLU A 110 5.41 21.53 1.18
C GLU A 110 6.34 20.35 1.36
N ILE A 111 6.50 19.59 0.31
CA ILE A 111 7.36 18.42 0.26
C ILE A 111 8.11 18.37 -1.06
N LYS A 112 9.23 17.64 -1.08
CA LYS A 112 10.00 17.45 -2.30
C LYS A 112 9.78 16.04 -2.84
N ILE A 113 9.25 15.93 -4.06
CA ILE A 113 9.02 14.65 -4.76
C ILE A 113 9.65 14.72 -6.13
N LEU A 114 10.46 13.73 -6.51
CA LEU A 114 11.12 13.65 -7.82
C LEU A 114 11.85 14.94 -8.19
N GLY A 115 12.48 15.61 -7.21
CA GLY A 115 13.19 16.86 -7.39
C GLY A 115 12.32 18.12 -7.44
N GLN A 116 11.00 18.01 -7.42
CA GLN A 116 10.03 19.10 -7.48
C GLN A 116 9.50 19.45 -6.09
N ASN A 117 9.29 20.74 -5.81
CA ASN A 117 8.59 21.20 -4.62
C ASN A 117 7.08 21.11 -4.87
N ILE A 118 6.40 20.34 -4.05
CA ILE A 118 4.97 20.06 -4.18
C ILE A 118 4.23 20.61 -2.97
N THR A 119 3.25 21.47 -3.21
CA THR A 119 2.34 21.96 -2.17
C THR A 119 1.28 20.89 -1.89
N VAL A 120 1.05 20.56 -0.62
CA VAL A 120 0.04 19.59 -0.20
C VAL A 120 -1.25 20.33 0.13
N LYS A 121 -2.27 20.18 -0.73
CA LYS A 121 -3.61 20.77 -0.58
C LYS A 121 -4.70 19.72 -0.46
N CYS A 122 -4.42 18.49 -0.87
CA CYS A 122 -5.39 17.42 -0.82
C CYS A 122 -5.79 17.06 0.62
N ARG A 123 -6.89 16.36 0.77
CA ARG A 123 -7.30 15.77 2.04
C ARG A 123 -6.39 14.58 2.36
N ILE A 124 -6.00 14.47 3.63
CA ILE A 124 -5.14 13.38 4.12
C ILE A 124 -5.97 12.52 5.07
N GLU A 125 -6.06 11.22 4.76
CA GLU A 125 -6.76 10.24 5.57
C GLU A 125 -5.83 9.08 5.94
N ASN A 126 -6.08 8.48 7.10
CA ASN A 126 -5.27 7.41 7.64
C ASN A 126 -6.15 6.24 8.09
N LEU A 127 -5.77 5.04 7.72
CA LEU A 127 -6.47 3.82 8.08
C LEU A 127 -5.46 2.83 8.66
N SER A 128 -5.48 2.64 9.98
CA SER A 128 -4.51 1.78 10.69
C SER A 128 -4.99 0.34 10.89
N SER A 129 -6.26 0.04 10.62
CA SER A 129 -6.88 -1.25 10.91
C SER A 129 -6.56 -2.37 9.90
N TYR A 130 -5.91 -2.06 8.79
CA TYR A 130 -5.48 -3.04 7.79
C TYR A 130 -3.96 -3.24 7.84
N SER A 131 -3.46 -3.88 8.90
CA SER A 131 -2.06 -4.29 8.98
C SER A 131 -1.95 -5.81 8.95
N ALA A 132 -1.10 -6.32 8.06
CA ALA A 132 -0.70 -7.72 8.02
C ALA A 132 0.68 -7.95 8.66
N HIS A 133 1.29 -6.93 9.26
CA HIS A 133 2.56 -7.06 9.96
C HIS A 133 2.35 -7.81 11.28
N ALA A 134 3.27 -8.74 11.56
CA ALA A 134 3.33 -9.37 12.88
C ALA A 134 3.65 -8.32 13.95
N ASP A 135 2.93 -8.37 15.06
CA ASP A 135 3.25 -7.57 16.23
C ASP A 135 4.46 -8.12 17.00
N GLN A 136 4.95 -7.37 18.00
CA GLN A 136 6.08 -7.78 18.79
C GLN A 136 5.90 -9.16 19.44
N PRO A 137 4.74 -9.49 20.09
CA PRO A 137 4.52 -10.82 20.65
C PRO A 137 4.60 -11.94 19.61
N ALA A 138 4.02 -11.74 18.41
CA ALA A 138 4.08 -12.71 17.33
C ALA A 138 5.51 -12.92 16.83
N LEU A 139 6.29 -11.85 16.69
CA LEU A 139 7.70 -11.92 16.30
C LEU A 139 8.54 -12.64 17.36
N LEU A 140 8.35 -12.34 18.64
CA LEU A 140 9.06 -13.01 19.73
C LEU A 140 8.71 -14.50 19.81
N LYS A 141 7.45 -14.86 19.62
CA LYS A 141 7.01 -16.26 19.53
C LYS A 141 7.66 -16.98 18.35
N TRP A 142 7.71 -16.34 17.20
CA TRP A 142 8.33 -16.91 16.01
C TRP A 142 9.83 -17.13 16.18
N VAL A 143 10.56 -16.13 16.73
CA VAL A 143 11.98 -16.25 17.04
C VAL A 143 12.23 -17.32 18.09
N GLY A 144 11.42 -17.38 19.15
CA GLY A 144 11.54 -18.38 20.22
C GLY A 144 11.22 -19.82 19.79
N ALA A 145 10.49 -19.98 18.70
CA ALA A 145 10.25 -21.28 18.07
C ALA A 145 11.39 -21.73 17.14
N SER A 146 12.36 -20.86 16.87
CA SER A 146 13.54 -21.18 16.06
C SER A 146 14.49 -22.09 16.81
N THR A 147 14.96 -23.15 16.17
CA THR A 147 16.00 -24.06 16.69
C THR A 147 17.42 -23.59 16.32
N ALA A 148 17.58 -22.39 15.80
CA ALA A 148 18.87 -21.87 15.39
C ALA A 148 19.74 -21.53 16.60
N ASP A 149 20.99 -21.97 16.63
CA ASP A 149 21.98 -21.71 17.69
C ASP A 149 22.35 -20.23 17.82
N LYS A 150 22.11 -19.45 16.79
CA LYS A 150 22.29 -17.98 16.76
C LYS A 150 21.18 -17.33 15.96
N VAL A 151 20.44 -16.44 16.61
CA VAL A 151 19.58 -15.47 15.94
C VAL A 151 20.36 -14.15 15.88
N SER A 152 20.87 -13.80 14.70
CA SER A 152 21.51 -12.51 14.48
C SER A 152 20.43 -11.42 14.43
N SER A 153 20.41 -10.54 15.43
CA SER A 153 19.51 -9.39 15.51
C SER A 153 19.96 -8.21 14.65
N GLY A 154 20.70 -8.45 13.60
CA GLY A 154 21.09 -7.40 12.64
C GLY A 154 19.86 -6.64 12.15
N ASN A 155 19.55 -5.51 12.78
CA ASN A 155 18.43 -4.59 12.47
C ASN A 155 17.02 -4.98 12.94
N LEU A 156 16.84 -5.96 13.83
CA LEU A 156 15.58 -6.11 14.54
C LEU A 156 15.47 -5.03 15.63
N LYS A 157 15.28 -3.78 15.23
CA LYS A 157 14.83 -2.74 16.18
C LYS A 157 13.36 -3.02 16.47
N LEU A 158 13.11 -3.70 17.56
CA LEU A 158 11.79 -3.82 18.15
C LEU A 158 11.42 -2.43 18.67
N TYR A 159 10.66 -1.68 17.88
CA TYR A 159 10.06 -0.45 18.37
C TYR A 159 8.95 -0.85 19.35
N GLY A 160 9.26 -0.74 20.63
CA GLY A 160 8.28 -0.90 21.69
C GLY A 160 7.35 0.31 21.75
N ASN A 161 6.14 0.04 22.20
CA ASN A 161 5.07 0.94 22.57
C ASN A 161 4.27 1.56 21.39
N TYR A 162 3.21 0.85 21.08
CA TYR A 162 1.97 1.43 20.60
C TYR A 162 0.83 1.02 21.53
#